data_9bdd0c69700dd993c0f684fd2c72ee2a
#
_entry.id   9bdd0c69700dd993c0f684fd2c72ee2a
#
_cell.length_a   1.000
_cell.length_b   1.000
_cell.length_c   1.000
_cell.angle_alpha   90.00
_cell.angle_beta   90.00
_cell.angle_gamma   90.00
#
_symmetry.space_group_name_H-M   'P 1'
#
loop_
_entity.id
_entity.type
_entity.pdbx_description
1 polymer ?
#
loop_
_entity_poly.entity_id
_entity_poly.type
_entity_poly.pdbx_seq_one_letter_code
_entity_poly.pdbx_strand_id
1 'polypeptide(L)'
;MALPTFLLAAVLLGAYALYKYVESSRRHRIPKGLKPLPGPKGYPIIGSVPEVPDKNGFIKFADWGKEYGPIYQVDLAGSNHVWISSDEISKDLLSKKAAIYSDRPHIPALIDDNRTSAQYLPLLSRNDGHTRQRKFANIIMRESEKALFHRYPELEAKRMLVELLDEPDRYNHALESFISRVTCRLAWGHSEGSDELKQRARELLIGVSPTGALGNKLPFLMALPDWLSPAKAWERRRAKTERTWFQTMQDQVIKDIQTGNAAPSWMKIFLDGRSKWGFKSDLEGAYAVGMHGIAGALTIAAPMQTFCLAMTYYPQYLPRLHEELDRVCGNRLPRSEDRPNLPYLRAIIRECIRWRPPVPTGIPHYLIQDDEYNGYHIPKGSTMHPLEWAISRDPEMFPDPEAFNPLRWVEPGWPSYQEPLTQFPTIINSTQFGYGRRTCQGQTVTDEDLLIGIGSVAWLFNIERSAEDVSIPSATETKDIKHTIGMNEKASLSAEELNAGVKAKQPTMEDKILSKYSYPGSAPADKLEQDQLAQQQAEQKKKKPTKPTEPAYKPLEWGDISQKPADPTLDYSILLIAKPIPFKFQLKPRDAAREQMVRALYAEGVEKGDFPETREYWGPNQGRGKPVGWSKV
;
A
#
# COMPACT_ATOMS: atom_id res chain seq x y z
N MET A 1 -47.31 27.90 8.13
CA MET A 1 -46.29 27.32 9.01
C MET A 1 -44.91 27.09 8.34
N ALA A 2 -44.78 27.00 7.03
CA ALA A 2 -43.49 26.75 6.35
C ALA A 2 -42.49 27.92 6.37
N LEU A 3 -42.97 29.16 6.31
CA LEU A 3 -42.13 30.37 6.24
C LEU A 3 -41.26 30.60 7.49
N PRO A 4 -41.76 30.48 8.73
CA PRO A 4 -40.94 30.66 9.94
C PRO A 4 -39.92 29.54 10.14
N THR A 5 -40.20 28.30 9.69
CA THR A 5 -39.24 27.22 9.75
C THR A 5 -38.10 27.40 8.75
N PHE A 6 -38.35 27.91 7.55
CA PHE A 6 -37.33 28.26 6.58
C PHE A 6 -36.43 29.41 7.07
N LEU A 7 -37.03 30.43 7.69
CA LEU A 7 -36.27 31.54 8.26
C LEU A 7 -35.38 31.10 9.42
N LEU A 8 -35.88 30.25 10.30
CA LEU A 8 -35.11 29.67 11.40
C LEU A 8 -33.93 28.81 10.90
N ALA A 9 -34.19 27.98 9.90
CA ALA A 9 -33.14 27.16 9.26
C ALA A 9 -32.06 28.04 8.61
N ALA A 10 -32.46 29.12 7.90
CA ALA A 10 -31.51 30.07 7.30
C ALA A 10 -30.67 30.80 8.34
N VAL A 11 -31.29 31.24 9.46
CA VAL A 11 -30.58 31.88 10.58
C VAL A 11 -29.61 30.91 11.25
N LEU A 12 -29.98 29.64 11.47
CA LEU A 12 -29.11 28.63 12.06
C LEU A 12 -27.94 28.31 11.12
N LEU A 13 -28.18 28.19 9.81
CA LEU A 13 -27.13 28.02 8.81
C LEU A 13 -26.17 29.22 8.75
N GLY A 14 -26.72 30.44 8.81
CA GLY A 14 -25.92 31.67 8.85
C GLY A 14 -25.08 31.77 10.13
N ALA A 15 -25.66 31.46 11.28
CA ALA A 15 -24.92 31.39 12.57
C ALA A 15 -23.83 30.32 12.57
N TYR A 16 -24.12 29.14 12.02
CA TYR A 16 -23.14 28.08 11.85
C TYR A 16 -22.00 28.49 10.92
N ALA A 17 -22.31 29.09 9.78
CA ALA A 17 -21.31 29.59 8.84
C ALA A 17 -20.45 30.70 9.46
N LEU A 18 -21.04 31.61 10.22
CA LEU A 18 -20.32 32.65 10.96
C LEU A 18 -19.44 32.06 12.06
N TYR A 19 -19.96 31.08 12.80
CA TYR A 19 -19.16 30.34 13.81
C TYR A 19 -17.95 29.66 13.15
N LYS A 20 -18.14 28.97 12.03
CA LYS A 20 -17.07 28.32 11.29
C LYS A 20 -16.06 29.31 10.72
N TYR A 21 -16.52 30.44 10.24
CA TYR A 21 -15.65 31.53 9.77
C TYR A 21 -14.77 32.10 10.91
N VAL A 22 -15.39 32.39 12.07
CA VAL A 22 -14.63 32.88 13.25
C VAL A 22 -13.68 31.82 13.78
N GLU A 23 -14.08 30.56 13.81
CA GLU A 23 -13.23 29.43 14.21
C GLU A 23 -12.03 29.30 13.26
N SER A 24 -12.27 29.34 11.95
CA SER A 24 -11.23 29.34 10.91
C SER A 24 -10.28 30.52 11.07
N SER A 25 -10.80 31.72 11.22
CA SER A 25 -9.99 32.94 11.41
C SER A 25 -9.13 32.89 12.68
N ARG A 26 -9.61 32.23 13.76
CA ARG A 26 -8.84 32.04 15.00
C ARG A 26 -7.73 31.01 14.82
N ARG A 27 -7.97 29.96 14.06
CA ARG A 27 -6.96 28.92 13.76
C ARG A 27 -5.81 29.45 12.90
N HIS A 28 -6.03 30.52 12.13
CA HIS A 28 -5.05 31.13 11.23
C HIS A 28 -4.27 32.31 11.86
N ARG A 29 -4.29 32.47 13.20
CA ARG A 29 -3.41 33.43 13.86
C ARG A 29 -1.96 32.96 13.78
N ILE A 30 -1.23 33.57 12.87
CA ILE A 30 0.20 33.26 12.65
C ILE A 30 1.02 33.95 13.74
N PRO A 31 1.90 33.24 14.44
CA PRO A 31 2.84 33.83 15.39
C PRO A 31 3.74 34.89 14.74
N LYS A 32 4.14 35.91 15.52
CA LYS A 32 5.04 36.95 15.00
C LYS A 32 6.34 36.32 14.47
N GLY A 33 6.74 36.72 13.28
CA GLY A 33 7.97 36.27 12.62
C GLY A 33 7.82 35.03 11.74
N LEU A 34 6.68 34.34 11.78
CA LEU A 34 6.38 33.22 10.91
C LEU A 34 5.49 33.63 9.74
N LYS A 35 5.53 32.83 8.68
CA LYS A 35 4.69 32.96 7.48
C LYS A 35 3.66 31.82 7.42
N PRO A 36 2.51 32.01 6.77
CA PRO A 36 1.62 30.90 6.43
C PRO A 36 2.31 30.01 5.39
N LEU A 37 2.00 28.71 5.42
CA LEU A 37 2.36 27.84 4.29
C LEU A 37 1.73 28.38 3.00
N PRO A 38 2.44 28.26 1.85
CA PRO A 38 1.87 28.60 0.55
C PRO A 38 0.72 27.65 0.21
N GLY A 39 -0.11 28.01 -0.76
CA GLY A 39 -1.21 27.17 -1.24
C GLY A 39 -2.29 27.96 -1.98
N PRO A 40 -3.28 27.27 -2.58
CA PRO A 40 -4.39 27.90 -3.27
C PRO A 40 -5.24 28.71 -2.30
N LYS A 41 -5.83 29.80 -2.80
CA LYS A 41 -6.67 30.69 -1.97
C LYS A 41 -8.01 30.07 -1.58
N GLY A 42 -8.51 29.14 -2.38
CA GLY A 42 -9.80 28.52 -2.18
C GLY A 42 -10.99 29.48 -2.23
N TYR A 43 -12.19 28.91 -2.20
CA TYR A 43 -13.46 29.66 -2.14
C TYR A 43 -13.89 29.86 -0.68
N PRO A 44 -14.63 30.92 -0.36
CA PRO A 44 -15.19 31.12 0.98
C PRO A 44 -15.97 29.87 1.45
N ILE A 45 -15.77 29.43 2.69
CA ILE A 45 -16.45 28.31 3.37
C ILE A 45 -16.07 26.93 2.84
N ILE A 46 -16.03 26.72 1.53
CA ILE A 46 -15.79 25.40 0.91
C ILE A 46 -14.31 25.18 0.54
N GLY A 47 -13.48 26.23 0.64
CA GLY A 47 -12.05 26.13 0.32
C GLY A 47 -11.82 25.70 -1.13
N SER A 48 -10.84 24.86 -1.35
CA SER A 48 -10.47 24.35 -2.68
C SER A 48 -11.18 23.05 -3.08
N VAL A 49 -12.24 22.64 -2.39
CA VAL A 49 -13.00 21.41 -2.74
C VAL A 49 -13.42 21.36 -4.20
N PRO A 50 -13.94 22.45 -4.83
CA PRO A 50 -14.35 22.42 -6.24
C PRO A 50 -13.19 22.25 -7.23
N GLU A 51 -11.96 22.50 -6.80
CA GLU A 51 -10.76 22.37 -7.64
C GLU A 51 -10.17 20.96 -7.64
N VAL A 52 -10.60 20.10 -6.70
CA VAL A 52 -10.12 18.73 -6.58
C VAL A 52 -11.00 17.81 -7.44
N PRO A 53 -10.43 17.10 -8.44
CA PRO A 53 -11.19 16.19 -9.27
C PRO A 53 -11.74 15.00 -8.46
N ASP A 54 -12.89 14.47 -8.85
CA ASP A 54 -13.50 13.28 -8.24
C ASP A 54 -12.62 12.03 -8.43
N LYS A 55 -11.89 11.95 -9.55
CA LYS A 55 -10.94 10.87 -9.87
C LYS A 55 -9.50 11.38 -9.83
N ASN A 56 -8.60 10.55 -9.35
CA ASN A 56 -7.15 10.80 -9.35
C ASN A 56 -6.74 12.14 -8.72
N GLY A 57 -7.43 12.59 -7.69
CA GLY A 57 -7.15 13.86 -7.01
C GLY A 57 -5.69 14.03 -6.57
N PHE A 58 -4.97 12.90 -6.36
CA PHE A 58 -3.54 12.91 -6.04
C PHE A 58 -2.68 13.57 -7.12
N ILE A 59 -3.09 13.55 -8.39
CA ILE A 59 -2.41 14.25 -9.50
C ILE A 59 -2.53 15.76 -9.28
N LYS A 60 -3.73 16.27 -8.99
CA LYS A 60 -3.94 17.69 -8.71
C LYS A 60 -3.13 18.16 -7.51
N PHE A 61 -3.05 17.34 -6.45
CA PHE A 61 -2.20 17.66 -5.31
C PHE A 61 -0.71 17.66 -5.69
N ALA A 62 -0.25 16.75 -6.56
CA ALA A 62 1.13 16.78 -7.05
C ALA A 62 1.42 18.04 -7.89
N ASP A 63 0.49 18.49 -8.73
CA ASP A 63 0.64 19.71 -9.51
C ASP A 63 0.68 20.95 -8.62
N TRP A 64 -0.13 21.01 -7.57
CA TRP A 64 0.00 22.07 -6.57
C TRP A 64 1.36 22.03 -5.84
N GLY A 65 1.91 20.83 -5.62
CA GLY A 65 3.28 20.70 -5.09
C GLY A 65 4.34 21.32 -5.98
N LYS A 66 4.18 21.22 -7.31
CA LYS A 66 5.06 21.91 -8.28
C LYS A 66 4.86 23.44 -8.27
N GLU A 67 3.63 23.90 -8.08
CA GLU A 67 3.27 25.33 -8.09
C GLU A 67 3.68 26.05 -6.78
N TYR A 68 3.35 25.46 -5.63
CA TYR A 68 3.51 26.09 -4.31
C TYR A 68 4.75 25.63 -3.54
N GLY A 69 5.42 24.59 -4.01
CA GLY A 69 6.61 24.03 -3.36
C GLY A 69 6.36 22.71 -2.63
N PRO A 70 7.43 22.10 -2.08
CA PRO A 70 7.39 20.73 -1.56
C PRO A 70 6.59 20.55 -0.27
N ILE A 71 6.18 21.64 0.38
CA ILE A 71 5.23 21.66 1.50
C ILE A 71 4.28 22.84 1.32
N TYR A 72 2.98 22.56 1.29
CA TYR A 72 1.95 23.58 1.09
C TYR A 72 0.65 23.18 1.80
N GLN A 73 -0.26 24.14 1.97
CA GLN A 73 -1.54 23.90 2.64
C GLN A 73 -2.73 24.14 1.70
N VAL A 74 -3.79 23.37 1.94
CA VAL A 74 -5.08 23.50 1.22
C VAL A 74 -6.20 23.48 2.23
N ASP A 75 -7.10 24.46 2.17
CA ASP A 75 -8.36 24.40 2.90
C ASP A 75 -9.34 23.52 2.13
N LEU A 76 -9.86 22.48 2.78
CA LEU A 76 -10.93 21.63 2.26
C LEU A 76 -12.13 21.70 3.20
N ALA A 77 -13.10 22.54 2.85
CA ALA A 77 -14.33 22.75 3.62
C ALA A 77 -14.07 23.14 5.10
N GLY A 78 -13.13 24.04 5.34
CA GLY A 78 -12.77 24.54 6.67
C GLY A 78 -11.81 23.64 7.45
N SER A 79 -11.27 22.61 6.82
CA SER A 79 -10.21 21.74 7.37
C SER A 79 -8.88 22.05 6.69
N ASN A 80 -7.83 22.30 7.49
CA ASN A 80 -6.50 22.57 6.96
C ASN A 80 -5.77 21.27 6.66
N HIS A 81 -5.42 21.06 5.39
CA HIS A 81 -4.67 19.92 4.88
C HIS A 81 -3.29 20.39 4.41
N VAL A 82 -2.25 19.83 4.97
CA VAL A 82 -0.85 20.10 4.59
C VAL A 82 -0.33 18.92 3.78
N TRP A 83 0.11 19.22 2.56
CA TRP A 83 0.63 18.25 1.62
C TRP A 83 2.15 18.35 1.54
N ILE A 84 2.82 17.21 1.54
CA ILE A 84 4.28 17.11 1.55
C ILE A 84 4.69 16.25 0.36
N SER A 85 5.39 16.86 -0.60
CA SER A 85 5.87 16.22 -1.83
C SER A 85 7.35 15.83 -1.77
N SER A 86 7.99 15.94 -0.61
CA SER A 86 9.40 15.62 -0.37
C SER A 86 9.56 14.53 0.69
N ASP A 87 10.40 13.54 0.40
CA ASP A 87 10.77 12.50 1.36
C ASP A 87 11.52 13.07 2.57
N GLU A 88 12.44 14.02 2.34
CA GLU A 88 13.20 14.67 3.39
C GLU A 88 12.28 15.40 4.39
N ILE A 89 11.37 16.25 3.88
CA ILE A 89 10.40 16.98 4.71
C ILE A 89 9.47 16.00 5.44
N SER A 90 9.05 14.94 4.78
CA SER A 90 8.24 13.89 5.41
C SER A 90 8.97 13.20 6.55
N LYS A 91 10.27 12.90 6.39
CA LYS A 91 11.12 12.34 7.45
C LYS A 91 11.30 13.33 8.60
N ASP A 92 11.53 14.60 8.31
CA ASP A 92 11.71 15.64 9.34
C ASP A 92 10.45 15.79 10.22
N LEU A 93 9.30 15.92 9.61
CA LEU A 93 8.07 16.16 10.34
C LEU A 93 7.47 14.87 10.91
N LEU A 94 7.31 13.83 10.09
CA LEU A 94 6.53 12.65 10.46
C LEU A 94 7.37 11.58 11.18
N SER A 95 8.70 11.59 11.02
CA SER A 95 9.60 10.67 11.73
C SER A 95 10.34 11.33 12.87
N LYS A 96 11.12 12.40 12.64
CA LYS A 96 11.90 13.05 13.68
C LYS A 96 11.02 13.76 14.71
N LYS A 97 9.94 14.46 14.26
CA LYS A 97 8.94 15.10 15.13
C LYS A 97 7.71 14.21 15.38
N ALA A 98 7.84 12.89 15.28
CA ALA A 98 6.74 11.93 15.42
C ALA A 98 5.94 12.05 16.74
N ALA A 99 6.49 12.70 17.76
CA ALA A 99 5.79 12.94 19.02
C ALA A 99 4.50 13.75 18.84
N ILE A 100 4.49 14.71 17.94
CA ILE A 100 3.37 15.63 17.70
C ILE A 100 2.64 15.37 16.37
N TYR A 101 3.25 14.63 15.43
CA TYR A 101 2.70 14.34 14.10
C TYR A 101 2.14 12.92 13.94
N SER A 102 2.17 12.08 14.99
CA SER A 102 1.73 10.68 14.86
C SER A 102 0.27 10.44 15.21
N ASP A 103 -0.55 11.46 15.38
CA ASP A 103 -1.98 11.27 15.59
C ASP A 103 -2.73 11.02 14.28
N ARG A 104 -4.04 10.77 14.37
CA ARG A 104 -4.92 10.52 13.23
C ARG A 104 -6.10 11.48 13.23
N PRO A 105 -6.53 11.95 12.06
CA PRO A 105 -7.74 12.76 11.96
C PRO A 105 -8.98 11.92 12.31
N HIS A 106 -10.02 12.60 12.76
CA HIS A 106 -11.33 11.99 12.94
C HIS A 106 -11.97 11.66 11.59
N ILE A 107 -12.60 10.49 11.49
CA ILE A 107 -13.33 10.03 10.32
C ILE A 107 -14.83 10.10 10.63
N PRO A 108 -15.55 11.11 10.14
CA PRO A 108 -16.94 11.36 10.53
C PRO A 108 -17.90 10.22 10.21
N ALA A 109 -17.65 9.48 9.13
CA ALA A 109 -18.55 8.42 8.69
C ALA A 109 -18.54 7.20 9.62
N LEU A 110 -17.52 6.99 10.45
CA LEU A 110 -17.45 5.85 11.35
C LEU A 110 -18.29 6.08 12.61
N ILE A 111 -19.15 5.12 12.95
CA ILE A 111 -20.00 5.22 14.16
C ILE A 111 -19.21 5.03 15.44
N ASP A 112 -18.21 4.16 15.42
CA ASP A 112 -17.24 4.03 16.50
C ASP A 112 -16.07 4.96 16.21
N ASP A 113 -15.83 5.95 17.06
CA ASP A 113 -14.74 6.93 16.85
C ASP A 113 -13.42 6.18 16.60
N ASN A 114 -12.89 6.31 15.39
CA ASN A 114 -11.67 5.64 14.97
C ASN A 114 -10.48 5.93 15.90
N ARG A 115 -10.48 7.08 16.56
CA ARG A 115 -9.36 7.52 17.40
C ARG A 115 -9.34 6.85 18.77
N THR A 116 -10.49 6.42 19.30
CA THR A 116 -10.64 6.00 20.71
C THR A 116 -11.22 4.61 20.89
N SER A 117 -11.88 4.05 19.88
CA SER A 117 -12.62 2.78 19.96
C SER A 117 -11.76 1.54 20.22
N ALA A 118 -10.44 1.63 20.05
CA ALA A 118 -9.49 0.50 20.08
C ALA A 118 -9.78 -0.59 19.00
N GLN A 119 -10.54 -0.27 17.96
CA GLN A 119 -10.94 -1.21 16.91
C GLN A 119 -10.09 -1.06 15.64
N TYR A 120 -9.74 0.16 15.27
CA TYR A 120 -9.14 0.46 13.97
C TYR A 120 -7.66 0.85 14.11
N LEU A 121 -6.78 -0.12 14.43
CA LEU A 121 -5.36 0.14 14.71
C LEU A 121 -4.66 1.13 13.74
N PRO A 122 -4.81 1.04 12.40
CA PRO A 122 -4.17 2.01 11.51
C PRO A 122 -4.68 3.45 11.69
N LEU A 123 -5.89 3.60 12.24
CA LEU A 123 -6.64 4.85 12.36
C LEU A 123 -6.78 5.35 13.80
N LEU A 124 -6.29 4.58 14.80
CA LEU A 124 -6.32 4.97 16.20
C LEU A 124 -5.48 6.22 16.44
N SER A 125 -5.95 7.11 17.31
CA SER A 125 -5.09 8.12 17.92
C SER A 125 -3.97 7.47 18.74
N ARG A 126 -2.94 8.25 19.01
CA ARG A 126 -1.82 7.80 19.83
C ARG A 126 -2.24 7.71 21.29
N ASN A 127 -2.70 6.54 21.71
CA ASN A 127 -3.13 6.20 23.06
C ASN A 127 -2.60 4.82 23.49
N ASP A 128 -2.97 4.38 24.69
CA ASP A 128 -2.53 3.08 25.22
C ASP A 128 -3.00 1.91 24.35
N GLY A 129 -4.21 1.99 23.78
CA GLY A 129 -4.74 1.00 22.85
C GLY A 129 -3.86 0.85 21.61
N HIS A 130 -3.51 1.97 20.98
CA HIS A 130 -2.58 1.99 19.85
C HIS A 130 -1.21 1.39 20.24
N THR A 131 -0.67 1.77 21.39
CA THR A 131 0.66 1.31 21.83
C THR A 131 0.71 -0.21 22.03
N ARG A 132 -0.26 -0.79 22.74
CA ARG A 132 -0.29 -2.24 22.99
C ARG A 132 -0.59 -3.04 21.71
N GLN A 133 -1.51 -2.56 20.86
CA GLN A 133 -1.82 -3.23 19.61
C GLN A 133 -0.64 -3.19 18.63
N ARG A 134 0.08 -2.07 18.52
CA ARG A 134 1.30 -2.00 17.71
C ARG A 134 2.41 -2.92 18.24
N LYS A 135 2.56 -3.02 19.55
CA LYS A 135 3.53 -3.97 20.15
C LYS A 135 3.18 -5.41 19.78
N PHE A 136 1.90 -5.78 19.92
CA PHE A 136 1.42 -7.10 19.50
C PHE A 136 1.64 -7.35 17.99
N ALA A 137 1.29 -6.38 17.16
CA ALA A 137 1.47 -6.45 15.71
C ALA A 137 2.95 -6.69 15.31
N ASN A 138 3.90 -6.02 15.93
CA ASN A 138 5.33 -6.27 15.68
C ASN A 138 5.74 -7.70 16.02
N ILE A 139 5.12 -8.29 17.05
CA ILE A 139 5.41 -9.66 17.45
C ILE A 139 4.87 -10.63 16.40
N ILE A 140 3.62 -10.51 15.99
CA ILE A 140 3.01 -11.44 15.02
C ILE A 140 3.70 -11.35 13.65
N MET A 141 4.12 -10.17 13.21
CA MET A 141 4.87 -10.00 11.95
C MET A 141 6.23 -10.71 12.03
N ARG A 142 6.97 -10.50 13.13
CA ARG A 142 8.27 -11.16 13.33
C ARG A 142 8.16 -12.68 13.45
N GLU A 143 7.15 -13.18 14.16
CA GLU A 143 6.97 -14.65 14.28
C GLU A 143 6.55 -15.26 12.92
N SER A 144 5.75 -14.56 12.12
CA SER A 144 5.43 -14.99 10.74
C SER A 144 6.69 -15.05 9.88
N GLU A 145 7.53 -14.03 9.91
CA GLU A 145 8.79 -13.99 9.15
C GLU A 145 9.74 -15.11 9.54
N LYS A 146 9.93 -15.36 10.83
CA LYS A 146 10.76 -16.49 11.34
C LYS A 146 10.26 -17.85 10.87
N ALA A 147 8.95 -18.01 10.76
CA ALA A 147 8.30 -19.22 10.30
C ALA A 147 8.19 -19.29 8.76
N LEU A 148 8.84 -18.38 8.02
CA LEU A 148 8.70 -18.24 6.57
C LEU A 148 7.23 -18.19 6.15
N PHE A 149 6.43 -17.39 6.89
CA PHE A 149 4.99 -17.20 6.69
C PHE A 149 4.22 -18.52 6.61
N HIS A 150 4.72 -19.57 7.29
CA HIS A 150 4.17 -20.94 7.29
C HIS A 150 3.99 -21.53 5.88
N ARG A 151 4.72 -21.01 4.88
CA ARG A 151 4.59 -21.37 3.46
C ARG A 151 3.21 -21.11 2.86
N TYR A 152 2.38 -20.28 3.50
CA TYR A 152 1.05 -19.96 3.01
C TYR A 152 1.07 -19.25 1.65
N PRO A 153 2.00 -18.30 1.36
CA PRO A 153 2.10 -17.72 0.02
C PRO A 153 2.42 -18.76 -1.06
N GLU A 154 3.38 -19.66 -0.79
CA GLU A 154 3.76 -20.74 -1.72
C GLU A 154 2.61 -21.74 -1.96
N LEU A 155 1.81 -21.99 -0.93
CA LEU A 155 0.64 -22.87 -1.04
C LEU A 155 -0.46 -22.21 -1.90
N GLU A 156 -0.89 -21.00 -1.55
CA GLU A 156 -1.99 -20.34 -2.25
C GLU A 156 -1.62 -19.88 -3.67
N ALA A 157 -0.33 -19.73 -4.00
CA ALA A 157 0.13 -19.46 -5.35
C ALA A 157 -0.26 -20.56 -6.32
N LYS A 158 -0.24 -21.85 -5.91
CA LYS A 158 -0.67 -22.97 -6.75
C LYS A 158 -2.12 -22.82 -7.19
N ARG A 159 -3.00 -22.47 -6.27
CA ARG A 159 -4.42 -22.22 -6.54
C ARG A 159 -4.63 -21.01 -7.44
N MET A 160 -3.96 -19.89 -7.14
CA MET A 160 -4.01 -18.69 -7.96
C MET A 160 -3.62 -18.96 -9.41
N LEU A 161 -2.54 -19.73 -9.63
CA LEU A 161 -2.07 -20.05 -10.98
C LEU A 161 -3.09 -20.89 -11.76
N VAL A 162 -3.77 -21.85 -11.12
CA VAL A 162 -4.84 -22.63 -11.77
C VAL A 162 -6.05 -21.74 -12.08
N GLU A 163 -6.45 -20.85 -11.16
CA GLU A 163 -7.51 -19.87 -11.41
C GLU A 163 -7.17 -18.96 -12.61
N LEU A 164 -5.91 -18.55 -12.77
CA LEU A 164 -5.45 -17.75 -13.91
C LEU A 164 -5.39 -18.57 -15.23
N LEU A 165 -5.10 -19.87 -15.16
CA LEU A 165 -5.13 -20.76 -16.32
C LEU A 165 -6.55 -21.01 -16.83
N ASP A 166 -7.49 -21.20 -15.90
CA ASP A 166 -8.86 -21.57 -16.22
C ASP A 166 -9.74 -20.37 -16.56
N GLU A 167 -9.56 -19.23 -15.87
CA GLU A 167 -10.34 -18.01 -16.05
C GLU A 167 -9.44 -16.75 -16.15
N PRO A 168 -8.60 -16.61 -17.19
CA PRO A 168 -7.65 -15.50 -17.31
C PRO A 168 -8.31 -14.12 -17.33
N ASP A 169 -9.53 -13.99 -17.82
CA ASP A 169 -10.28 -12.73 -17.83
C ASP A 169 -10.68 -12.26 -16.41
N ARG A 170 -10.64 -13.17 -15.44
CA ARG A 170 -10.89 -12.88 -14.03
C ARG A 170 -9.61 -12.70 -13.21
N TYR A 171 -8.51 -12.36 -13.86
CA TYR A 171 -7.19 -12.22 -13.22
C TYR A 171 -7.21 -11.36 -11.96
N ASN A 172 -7.94 -10.24 -11.97
CA ASN A 172 -8.05 -9.36 -10.81
C ASN A 172 -8.66 -10.07 -9.60
N HIS A 173 -9.66 -10.95 -9.84
CA HIS A 173 -10.26 -11.76 -8.79
C HIS A 173 -9.28 -12.82 -8.26
N ALA A 174 -8.55 -13.50 -9.15
CA ALA A 174 -7.57 -14.51 -8.75
C ALA A 174 -6.43 -13.90 -7.92
N LEU A 175 -5.88 -12.73 -8.33
CA LEU A 175 -4.85 -12.02 -7.59
C LEU A 175 -5.35 -11.52 -6.21
N GLU A 176 -6.54 -10.94 -6.13
CA GLU A 176 -7.13 -10.53 -4.85
C GLU A 176 -7.43 -11.72 -3.94
N SER A 177 -7.90 -12.84 -4.51
CA SER A 177 -8.21 -14.05 -3.76
C SER A 177 -6.94 -14.71 -3.21
N PHE A 178 -5.86 -14.73 -3.99
CA PHE A 178 -4.54 -15.18 -3.51
C PHE A 178 -4.15 -14.44 -2.23
N ILE A 179 -4.11 -13.11 -2.27
CA ILE A 179 -3.71 -12.28 -1.14
C ILE A 179 -4.66 -12.46 0.05
N SER A 180 -5.97 -12.47 -0.18
CA SER A 180 -6.92 -12.61 0.93
C SER A 180 -6.88 -13.99 1.57
N ARG A 181 -6.60 -15.06 0.80
CA ARG A 181 -6.41 -16.43 1.34
C ARG A 181 -5.14 -16.53 2.17
N VAL A 182 -4.01 -16.02 1.67
CA VAL A 182 -2.76 -15.95 2.45
C VAL A 182 -2.97 -15.19 3.76
N THR A 183 -3.59 -14.02 3.68
CA THR A 183 -3.86 -13.19 4.86
C THR A 183 -4.81 -13.86 5.84
N CYS A 184 -5.85 -14.57 5.36
CA CYS A 184 -6.74 -15.37 6.21
C CYS A 184 -5.98 -16.48 6.95
N ARG A 185 -5.10 -17.21 6.25
CA ARG A 185 -4.26 -18.25 6.88
C ARG A 185 -3.35 -17.66 7.93
N LEU A 186 -2.70 -16.55 7.65
CA LEU A 186 -1.87 -15.87 8.64
C LEU A 186 -2.69 -15.39 9.84
N ALA A 187 -3.88 -14.85 9.59
CA ALA A 187 -4.73 -14.30 10.65
C ALA A 187 -5.38 -15.39 11.50
N TRP A 188 -5.95 -16.43 10.88
CA TRP A 188 -6.82 -17.43 11.56
C TRP A 188 -6.43 -18.88 11.30
N GLY A 189 -5.43 -19.17 10.48
CA GLY A 189 -4.93 -20.53 10.22
C GLY A 189 -5.58 -21.24 9.04
N HIS A 190 -6.58 -20.64 8.41
CA HIS A 190 -7.31 -21.25 7.29
C HIS A 190 -7.69 -20.19 6.25
N SER A 191 -7.93 -20.61 4.99
CA SER A 191 -8.31 -19.70 3.89
C SER A 191 -9.80 -19.48 3.74
N GLU A 192 -10.61 -20.24 4.45
CA GLU A 192 -12.05 -20.08 4.51
C GLU A 192 -12.39 -18.68 5.06
N GLY A 193 -13.42 -18.04 4.51
CA GLY A 193 -13.75 -16.65 4.88
C GLY A 193 -12.94 -15.58 4.14
N SER A 194 -12.05 -15.94 3.20
CA SER A 194 -11.26 -14.97 2.44
C SER A 194 -12.12 -14.03 1.59
N ASP A 195 -13.25 -14.48 1.07
CA ASP A 195 -14.20 -13.64 0.33
C ASP A 195 -14.90 -12.64 1.26
N GLU A 196 -15.29 -13.09 2.47
CA GLU A 196 -15.81 -12.19 3.50
C GLU A 196 -14.77 -11.18 3.94
N LEU A 197 -13.49 -11.57 4.08
CA LEU A 197 -12.41 -10.65 4.40
C LEU A 197 -12.28 -9.56 3.33
N LYS A 198 -12.30 -9.92 2.05
CA LYS A 198 -12.31 -8.96 0.93
C LYS A 198 -13.51 -8.01 1.02
N GLN A 199 -14.69 -8.54 1.33
CA GLN A 199 -15.89 -7.74 1.46
C GLN A 199 -15.81 -6.77 2.64
N ARG A 200 -15.36 -7.23 3.81
CA ARG A 200 -15.15 -6.34 5.00
C ARG A 200 -14.10 -5.26 4.70
N ALA A 201 -13.01 -5.63 4.01
CA ALA A 201 -11.99 -4.67 3.60
C ALA A 201 -12.55 -3.59 2.66
N ARG A 202 -13.33 -3.97 1.65
CA ARG A 202 -13.97 -3.02 0.72
C ARG A 202 -14.93 -2.08 1.45
N GLU A 203 -15.78 -2.61 2.31
CA GLU A 203 -16.74 -1.82 3.08
C GLU A 203 -16.05 -0.83 4.03
N LEU A 204 -14.99 -1.26 4.71
CA LEU A 204 -14.20 -0.35 5.54
C LEU A 204 -13.53 0.73 4.70
N LEU A 205 -12.94 0.39 3.55
CA LEU A 205 -12.34 1.36 2.65
C LEU A 205 -13.35 2.42 2.18
N ILE A 206 -14.59 2.02 1.89
CA ILE A 206 -15.67 2.98 1.59
C ILE A 206 -15.91 3.89 2.80
N GLY A 207 -16.00 3.32 4.00
CA GLY A 207 -16.23 4.07 5.24
C GLY A 207 -15.15 5.10 5.55
N VAL A 208 -13.89 4.77 5.28
CA VAL A 208 -12.74 5.64 5.65
C VAL A 208 -12.29 6.58 4.53
N SER A 209 -12.65 6.31 3.28
CA SER A 209 -12.26 7.17 2.15
C SER A 209 -13.03 8.49 2.15
N PRO A 210 -12.37 9.64 1.94
CA PRO A 210 -13.06 10.94 1.87
C PRO A 210 -14.16 10.98 0.80
N THR A 211 -13.95 10.30 -0.32
CA THR A 211 -14.88 10.20 -1.44
C THR A 211 -15.88 9.05 -1.32
N GLY A 212 -15.65 8.09 -0.41
CA GLY A 212 -16.43 6.86 -0.31
C GLY A 212 -17.78 7.06 0.38
N ALA A 213 -17.77 7.21 1.70
CA ALA A 213 -18.99 7.28 2.48
C ALA A 213 -19.62 8.67 2.46
N LEU A 214 -20.96 8.73 2.34
CA LEU A 214 -21.71 9.97 2.39
C LEU A 214 -21.51 10.72 3.73
N GLY A 215 -21.29 10.00 4.83
CA GLY A 215 -20.99 10.58 6.13
C GLY A 215 -19.68 11.39 6.18
N ASN A 216 -18.71 11.10 5.32
CA ASN A 216 -17.48 11.89 5.19
C ASN A 216 -17.73 13.18 4.38
N LYS A 217 -18.59 13.12 3.36
CA LYS A 217 -18.96 14.27 2.53
C LYS A 217 -19.91 15.22 3.28
N LEU A 218 -20.83 14.67 4.05
CA LEU A 218 -21.87 15.40 4.78
C LEU A 218 -21.92 14.93 6.25
N PRO A 219 -20.94 15.36 7.10
CA PRO A 219 -20.81 14.87 8.46
C PRO A 219 -22.04 15.07 9.36
N PHE A 220 -22.85 16.09 9.09
CA PHE A 220 -24.08 16.35 9.85
C PHE A 220 -25.10 15.20 9.76
N LEU A 221 -25.08 14.40 8.69
CA LEU A 221 -25.94 13.22 8.56
C LEU A 221 -25.69 12.20 9.66
N MET A 222 -24.47 12.13 10.17
CA MET A 222 -24.11 11.19 11.24
C MET A 222 -24.67 11.60 12.61
N ALA A 223 -25.07 12.86 12.78
CA ALA A 223 -25.74 13.36 14.00
C ALA A 223 -27.26 13.08 14.02
N LEU A 224 -27.86 12.79 12.86
CA LEU A 224 -29.29 12.53 12.75
C LEU A 224 -29.66 11.15 13.32
N PRO A 225 -30.94 10.92 13.71
CA PRO A 225 -31.46 9.58 14.01
C PRO A 225 -31.32 8.65 12.82
N ASP A 226 -31.17 7.33 13.07
CA ASP A 226 -30.93 6.32 12.00
C ASP A 226 -31.99 6.31 10.91
N TRP A 227 -33.27 6.57 11.27
CA TRP A 227 -34.38 6.60 10.33
C TRP A 227 -34.36 7.81 9.38
N LEU A 228 -33.61 8.88 9.72
CA LEU A 228 -33.37 10.05 8.89
C LEU A 228 -32.01 10.02 8.18
N SER A 229 -31.11 9.11 8.57
CA SER A 229 -29.75 9.04 8.03
C SER A 229 -29.45 7.66 7.44
N PRO A 230 -29.67 7.44 6.14
CA PRO A 230 -29.25 6.21 5.48
C PRO A 230 -27.76 5.91 5.61
N ALA A 231 -26.92 6.95 5.63
CA ALA A 231 -25.46 6.84 5.82
C ALA A 231 -25.13 6.23 7.18
N LYS A 232 -25.74 6.74 8.27
CA LYS A 232 -25.54 6.21 9.62
C LYS A 232 -26.11 4.80 9.78
N ALA A 233 -27.28 4.52 9.20
CA ALA A 233 -27.87 3.19 9.21
C ALA A 233 -27.01 2.17 8.45
N TRP A 234 -26.40 2.56 7.35
CA TRP A 234 -25.45 1.73 6.59
C TRP A 234 -24.22 1.42 7.45
N GLU A 235 -23.58 2.44 8.02
CA GLU A 235 -22.38 2.27 8.85
C GLU A 235 -22.64 1.40 10.09
N ARG A 236 -23.79 1.56 10.73
CA ARG A 236 -24.18 0.72 11.88
C ARG A 236 -24.28 -0.77 11.48
N ARG A 237 -24.84 -1.06 10.30
CA ARG A 237 -24.88 -2.44 9.79
C ARG A 237 -23.48 -2.95 9.46
N ARG A 238 -22.67 -2.15 8.77
CA ARG A 238 -21.28 -2.46 8.44
C ARG A 238 -20.48 -2.82 9.71
N ALA A 239 -20.47 -1.92 10.69
CA ALA A 239 -19.72 -2.10 11.93
C ALA A 239 -20.19 -3.33 12.72
N LYS A 240 -21.52 -3.57 12.77
CA LYS A 240 -22.08 -4.77 13.41
C LYS A 240 -21.64 -6.04 12.70
N THR A 241 -21.72 -6.08 11.38
CA THR A 241 -21.35 -7.26 10.57
C THR A 241 -19.85 -7.56 10.72
N GLU A 242 -19.01 -6.55 10.64
CA GLU A 242 -17.55 -6.67 10.83
C GLU A 242 -17.23 -7.25 12.22
N ARG A 243 -17.82 -6.67 13.27
CA ARG A 243 -17.64 -7.16 14.64
C ARG A 243 -18.03 -8.60 14.81
N THR A 244 -19.23 -8.97 14.33
CA THR A 244 -19.74 -10.34 14.40
C THR A 244 -18.81 -11.29 13.65
N TRP A 245 -18.34 -10.90 12.47
CA TRP A 245 -17.47 -11.73 11.68
C TRP A 245 -16.11 -11.97 12.36
N PHE A 246 -15.48 -10.94 12.93
CA PHE A 246 -14.22 -11.11 13.66
C PHE A 246 -14.38 -12.01 14.89
N GLN A 247 -15.51 -11.91 15.59
CA GLN A 247 -15.81 -12.82 16.71
C GLN A 247 -15.98 -14.24 16.24
N THR A 248 -16.72 -14.47 15.14
CA THR A 248 -16.90 -15.80 14.54
C THR A 248 -15.55 -16.44 14.15
N MET A 249 -14.67 -15.66 13.53
CA MET A 249 -13.33 -16.15 13.16
C MET A 249 -12.47 -16.47 14.39
N GLN A 250 -12.59 -15.68 15.46
CA GLN A 250 -11.93 -15.99 16.74
C GLN A 250 -12.47 -17.25 17.38
N ASP A 251 -13.79 -17.41 17.42
CA ASP A 251 -14.47 -18.59 18.01
C ASP A 251 -14.09 -19.87 17.25
N GLN A 252 -13.92 -19.79 15.94
CA GLN A 252 -13.44 -20.93 15.14
C GLN A 252 -12.04 -21.34 15.59
N VAL A 253 -11.10 -20.41 15.74
CA VAL A 253 -9.74 -20.72 16.20
C VAL A 253 -9.74 -21.27 17.63
N ILE A 254 -10.62 -20.78 18.51
CA ILE A 254 -10.79 -21.34 19.88
C ILE A 254 -11.22 -22.80 19.79
N LYS A 255 -12.20 -23.11 18.92
CA LYS A 255 -12.67 -24.48 18.70
C LYS A 255 -11.56 -25.37 18.15
N ASP A 256 -10.79 -24.88 17.19
CA ASP A 256 -9.67 -25.62 16.59
C ASP A 256 -8.57 -25.91 17.63
N ILE A 257 -8.29 -24.97 18.54
CA ILE A 257 -7.38 -25.21 19.68
C ILE A 257 -7.91 -26.30 20.59
N GLN A 258 -9.20 -26.26 20.92
CA GLN A 258 -9.83 -27.27 21.80
C GLN A 258 -9.83 -28.67 21.20
N THR A 259 -9.92 -28.78 19.86
CA THR A 259 -9.90 -30.05 19.14
C THR A 259 -8.49 -30.50 18.72
N GLY A 260 -7.45 -29.69 19.00
CA GLY A 260 -6.07 -29.99 18.62
C GLY A 260 -5.75 -29.75 17.13
N ASN A 261 -6.64 -29.10 16.38
CA ASN A 261 -6.53 -28.88 14.94
C ASN A 261 -6.09 -27.46 14.57
N ALA A 262 -5.76 -26.61 15.55
CA ALA A 262 -5.43 -25.20 15.30
C ALA A 262 -4.10 -25.06 14.51
N ALA A 263 -4.19 -24.55 13.30
CA ALA A 263 -3.02 -24.18 12.52
C ALA A 263 -2.32 -22.93 13.09
N PRO A 264 -1.02 -22.74 12.81
CA PRO A 264 -0.30 -21.53 13.20
C PRO A 264 -0.98 -20.28 12.65
N SER A 265 -1.24 -19.29 13.51
CA SER A 265 -1.89 -18.04 13.10
C SER A 265 -1.70 -16.93 14.13
N TRP A 266 -1.94 -15.68 13.71
CA TRP A 266 -1.90 -14.52 14.60
C TRP A 266 -2.94 -14.61 15.72
N MET A 267 -4.12 -15.13 15.40
CA MET A 267 -5.18 -15.35 16.39
C MET A 267 -4.75 -16.41 17.42
N LYS A 268 -4.10 -17.48 17.00
CA LYS A 268 -3.56 -18.49 17.93
C LYS A 268 -2.50 -17.87 18.86
N ILE A 269 -1.58 -17.06 18.31
CA ILE A 269 -0.59 -16.33 19.13
C ILE A 269 -1.28 -15.41 20.13
N PHE A 270 -2.36 -14.72 19.73
CA PHE A 270 -3.14 -13.89 20.63
C PHE A 270 -3.75 -14.72 21.76
N LEU A 271 -4.44 -15.80 21.44
CA LEU A 271 -5.17 -16.65 22.39
C LEU A 271 -4.22 -17.35 23.38
N ASP A 272 -3.08 -17.84 22.91
CA ASP A 272 -2.05 -18.49 23.74
C ASP A 272 -1.39 -17.49 24.74
N GLY A 273 -1.40 -16.21 24.41
CA GLY A 273 -0.74 -15.15 25.17
C GLY A 273 -1.65 -14.09 25.76
N ARG A 274 -2.97 -14.31 25.89
CA ARG A 274 -3.97 -13.30 26.31
C ARG A 274 -3.53 -12.39 27.45
N SER A 275 -3.02 -12.96 28.53
CA SER A 275 -2.59 -12.21 29.73
C SER A 275 -1.35 -11.34 29.48
N LYS A 276 -0.53 -11.65 28.46
CA LYS A 276 0.73 -10.96 28.17
C LYS A 276 0.54 -9.68 27.36
N TRP A 277 -0.55 -9.59 26.57
CA TRP A 277 -0.73 -8.52 25.59
C TRP A 277 -1.29 -7.24 26.19
N GLY A 278 -1.90 -7.32 27.39
CA GLY A 278 -2.51 -6.19 28.08
C GLY A 278 -3.75 -5.63 27.37
N PHE A 279 -4.41 -6.45 26.53
CA PHE A 279 -5.67 -6.07 25.89
C PHE A 279 -6.81 -6.04 26.91
N LYS A 280 -7.76 -5.13 26.73
CA LYS A 280 -8.88 -4.93 27.66
C LYS A 280 -9.99 -5.97 27.50
N SER A 281 -10.04 -6.65 26.34
CA SER A 281 -11.05 -7.67 26.04
C SER A 281 -10.59 -8.57 24.87
N ASP A 282 -11.22 -9.74 24.75
CA ASP A 282 -11.04 -10.62 23.59
C ASP A 282 -11.49 -9.94 22.29
N LEU A 283 -12.51 -9.09 22.35
CA LEU A 283 -12.95 -8.31 21.21
C LEU A 283 -11.85 -7.35 20.69
N GLU A 284 -11.10 -6.70 21.60
CA GLU A 284 -9.96 -5.89 21.18
C GLU A 284 -8.89 -6.73 20.47
N GLY A 285 -8.63 -7.96 20.94
CA GLY A 285 -7.75 -8.91 20.28
C GLY A 285 -8.26 -9.35 18.91
N ALA A 286 -9.57 -9.65 18.80
CA ALA A 286 -10.21 -9.98 17.54
C ALA A 286 -10.06 -8.86 16.51
N TYR A 287 -10.24 -7.60 16.91
CA TYR A 287 -10.01 -6.44 16.06
C TYR A 287 -8.53 -6.23 15.73
N ALA A 288 -7.62 -6.44 16.68
CA ALA A 288 -6.19 -6.29 16.42
C ALA A 288 -5.71 -7.26 15.33
N VAL A 289 -6.16 -8.51 15.35
CA VAL A 289 -5.89 -9.49 14.29
C VAL A 289 -6.68 -9.16 13.02
N GLY A 290 -7.98 -8.91 13.15
CA GLY A 290 -8.87 -8.64 12.03
C GLY A 290 -8.46 -7.42 11.21
N MET A 291 -7.96 -6.36 11.84
CA MET A 291 -7.47 -5.16 11.16
C MET A 291 -6.20 -5.43 10.34
N HIS A 292 -5.33 -6.33 10.76
CA HIS A 292 -4.21 -6.78 9.94
C HIS A 292 -4.70 -7.61 8.75
N GLY A 293 -5.72 -8.45 8.98
CA GLY A 293 -6.41 -9.16 7.91
C GLY A 293 -6.98 -8.21 6.85
N ILE A 294 -7.78 -7.23 7.27
CA ILE A 294 -8.36 -6.21 6.37
C ILE A 294 -7.28 -5.42 5.64
N ALA A 295 -6.22 -4.99 6.34
CA ALA A 295 -5.16 -4.20 5.74
C ALA A 295 -4.41 -4.97 4.66
N GLY A 296 -4.16 -6.27 4.85
CA GLY A 296 -3.48 -7.13 3.87
C GLY A 296 -4.36 -7.52 2.69
N ALA A 297 -5.65 -7.72 2.89
CA ALA A 297 -6.54 -8.39 1.93
C ALA A 297 -6.62 -7.76 0.53
N LEU A 298 -6.43 -6.45 0.40
CA LEU A 298 -6.57 -5.74 -0.88
C LEU A 298 -5.36 -4.89 -1.27
N THR A 299 -4.55 -4.44 -0.30
CA THR A 299 -3.45 -3.51 -0.57
C THR A 299 -2.34 -4.15 -1.38
N ILE A 300 -2.02 -5.42 -1.08
CA ILE A 300 -0.94 -6.17 -1.73
C ILE A 300 -1.35 -6.60 -3.16
N ALA A 301 -2.64 -6.74 -3.44
CA ALA A 301 -3.12 -7.08 -4.78
C ALA A 301 -2.89 -5.95 -5.80
N ALA A 302 -2.85 -4.67 -5.36
CA ALA A 302 -2.64 -3.53 -6.24
C ALA A 302 -1.28 -3.59 -6.98
N PRO A 303 -0.13 -3.82 -6.34
CA PRO A 303 1.14 -4.05 -7.03
C PRO A 303 1.14 -5.26 -7.98
N MET A 304 0.42 -6.33 -7.67
CA MET A 304 0.30 -7.49 -8.57
C MET A 304 -0.48 -7.13 -9.84
N GLN A 305 -1.57 -6.38 -9.70
CA GLN A 305 -2.31 -5.86 -10.86
C GLN A 305 -1.48 -4.85 -11.65
N THR A 306 -0.69 -4.02 -10.96
CA THR A 306 0.26 -3.10 -11.58
C THR A 306 1.36 -3.85 -12.33
N PHE A 307 1.82 -4.99 -11.84
CA PHE A 307 2.75 -5.86 -12.57
C PHE A 307 2.16 -6.32 -13.91
N CYS A 308 0.93 -6.83 -13.91
CA CYS A 308 0.25 -7.21 -15.14
C CYS A 308 0.14 -6.02 -16.11
N LEU A 309 -0.25 -4.84 -15.61
CA LEU A 309 -0.32 -3.61 -16.39
C LEU A 309 1.06 -3.24 -16.97
N ALA A 310 2.10 -3.24 -16.13
CA ALA A 310 3.44 -2.89 -16.54
C ALA A 310 3.98 -3.83 -17.62
N MET A 311 3.80 -5.15 -17.48
CA MET A 311 4.27 -6.10 -18.48
C MET A 311 3.48 -6.03 -19.81
N THR A 312 2.23 -5.57 -19.75
CA THR A 312 1.43 -5.32 -20.96
C THR A 312 1.97 -4.14 -21.76
N TYR A 313 2.44 -3.07 -21.11
CA TYR A 313 2.91 -1.83 -21.75
C TYR A 313 4.43 -1.75 -21.90
N TYR A 314 5.18 -2.50 -21.10
CA TYR A 314 6.65 -2.57 -21.10
C TYR A 314 7.14 -4.03 -21.23
N PRO A 315 6.71 -4.76 -22.30
CA PRO A 315 7.01 -6.18 -22.44
C PRO A 315 8.50 -6.50 -22.56
N GLN A 316 9.33 -5.51 -22.88
CA GLN A 316 10.80 -5.65 -23.00
C GLN A 316 11.49 -6.09 -21.70
N TYR A 317 10.84 -5.93 -20.57
CA TYR A 317 11.41 -6.34 -19.27
C TYR A 317 11.11 -7.80 -18.90
N LEU A 318 10.13 -8.43 -19.56
CA LEU A 318 9.70 -9.79 -19.24
C LEU A 318 10.74 -10.86 -19.61
N PRO A 319 11.46 -10.80 -20.75
CA PRO A 319 12.47 -11.81 -21.09
C PRO A 319 13.58 -11.95 -20.03
N ARG A 320 14.14 -10.83 -19.56
CA ARG A 320 15.18 -10.83 -18.52
C ARG A 320 14.65 -11.42 -17.18
N LEU A 321 13.38 -11.16 -16.87
CA LEU A 321 12.74 -11.76 -15.69
C LEU A 321 12.58 -13.27 -15.85
N HIS A 322 12.20 -13.74 -17.03
CA HIS A 322 12.12 -15.16 -17.34
C HIS A 322 13.49 -15.86 -17.23
N GLU A 323 14.55 -15.26 -17.77
CA GLU A 323 15.93 -15.79 -17.65
C GLU A 323 16.36 -15.92 -16.18
N GLU A 324 16.08 -14.91 -15.35
CA GLU A 324 16.41 -14.97 -13.93
C GLU A 324 15.65 -16.10 -13.23
N LEU A 325 14.35 -16.22 -13.46
CA LEU A 325 13.50 -17.25 -12.89
C LEU A 325 13.90 -18.64 -13.36
N ASP A 326 14.24 -18.81 -14.64
CA ASP A 326 14.70 -20.10 -15.20
C ASP A 326 16.04 -20.53 -14.60
N ARG A 327 16.96 -19.59 -14.43
CA ARG A 327 18.26 -19.84 -13.79
C ARG A 327 18.15 -20.22 -12.32
N VAL A 328 17.26 -19.58 -11.57
CA VAL A 328 17.16 -19.75 -10.11
C VAL A 328 16.18 -20.86 -9.74
N CYS A 329 15.02 -20.89 -10.36
CA CYS A 329 13.93 -21.79 -10.02
C CYS A 329 13.93 -23.05 -10.91
N GLY A 330 14.37 -22.95 -12.18
CA GLY A 330 14.31 -24.06 -13.12
C GLY A 330 12.87 -24.56 -13.28
N ASN A 331 12.67 -25.85 -13.01
CA ASN A 331 11.37 -26.51 -13.15
C ASN A 331 10.56 -26.52 -11.84
N ARG A 332 10.62 -25.49 -11.01
CA ARG A 332 9.80 -25.35 -9.81
C ARG A 332 9.33 -23.92 -9.61
N LEU A 333 8.26 -23.75 -8.85
CA LEU A 333 7.81 -22.43 -8.45
C LEU A 333 8.84 -21.72 -7.54
N PRO A 334 8.90 -20.39 -7.57
CA PRO A 334 9.69 -19.58 -6.64
C PRO A 334 9.35 -19.87 -5.18
N ARG A 335 10.35 -19.75 -4.32
CA ARG A 335 10.26 -19.95 -2.86
C ARG A 335 10.89 -18.78 -2.11
N SER A 336 10.55 -18.65 -0.84
CA SER A 336 11.10 -17.61 0.04
C SER A 336 12.64 -17.57 0.02
N GLU A 337 13.29 -18.74 -0.02
CA GLU A 337 14.74 -18.85 0.00
C GLU A 337 15.43 -18.38 -1.29
N ASP A 338 14.69 -18.25 -2.38
CA ASP A 338 15.24 -17.78 -3.66
C ASP A 338 15.49 -16.26 -3.67
N ARG A 339 14.89 -15.53 -2.72
CA ARG A 339 14.95 -14.07 -2.61
C ARG A 339 16.33 -13.45 -2.89
N PRO A 340 17.44 -13.91 -2.29
CA PRO A 340 18.75 -13.29 -2.53
C PRO A 340 19.24 -13.42 -3.97
N ASN A 341 18.75 -14.43 -4.70
CA ASN A 341 19.15 -14.75 -6.07
C ASN A 341 18.19 -14.22 -7.14
N LEU A 342 17.18 -13.45 -6.75
CA LEU A 342 16.14 -12.85 -7.60
C LEU A 342 16.16 -11.32 -7.55
N PRO A 343 17.31 -10.64 -7.76
CA PRO A 343 17.40 -9.19 -7.69
C PRO A 343 16.52 -8.49 -8.75
N TYR A 344 16.40 -9.06 -9.95
CA TYR A 344 15.61 -8.43 -11.00
C TYR A 344 14.10 -8.55 -10.76
N LEU A 345 13.62 -9.68 -10.24
CA LEU A 345 12.24 -9.81 -9.77
C LEU A 345 11.95 -8.78 -8.67
N ARG A 346 12.87 -8.62 -7.71
CA ARG A 346 12.73 -7.62 -6.63
C ARG A 346 12.75 -6.18 -7.18
N ALA A 347 13.52 -5.93 -8.24
CA ALA A 347 13.52 -4.65 -8.94
C ALA A 347 12.17 -4.35 -9.60
N ILE A 348 11.58 -5.33 -10.26
CA ILE A 348 10.23 -5.20 -10.85
C ILE A 348 9.19 -4.92 -9.76
N ILE A 349 9.22 -5.66 -8.64
CA ILE A 349 8.32 -5.44 -7.51
C ILE A 349 8.49 -4.03 -6.95
N ARG A 350 9.75 -3.60 -6.75
CA ARG A 350 10.07 -2.27 -6.25
C ARG A 350 9.56 -1.17 -7.18
N GLU A 351 9.70 -1.38 -8.49
CA GLU A 351 9.23 -0.44 -9.50
C GLU A 351 7.70 -0.40 -9.60
N CYS A 352 7.01 -1.53 -9.45
CA CYS A 352 5.54 -1.55 -9.41
C CYS A 352 4.98 -0.62 -8.33
N ILE A 353 5.52 -0.70 -7.11
CA ILE A 353 5.04 0.13 -6.00
C ILE A 353 5.51 1.59 -6.08
N ARG A 354 6.65 1.87 -6.74
CA ARG A 354 7.09 3.24 -7.03
C ARG A 354 6.21 3.88 -8.11
N TRP A 355 6.10 3.20 -9.25
CA TRP A 355 5.41 3.73 -10.43
C TRP A 355 3.92 3.98 -10.17
N ARG A 356 3.29 3.06 -9.45
CA ARG A 356 1.86 3.14 -9.08
C ARG A 356 1.69 2.78 -7.59
N PRO A 357 1.97 3.74 -6.70
CA PRO A 357 1.87 3.48 -5.26
C PRO A 357 0.42 3.13 -4.89
N PRO A 358 0.23 2.05 -4.09
CA PRO A 358 -1.10 1.63 -3.67
C PRO A 358 -1.88 2.68 -2.85
N VAL A 359 -1.17 3.57 -2.17
CA VAL A 359 -1.76 4.68 -1.39
C VAL A 359 -1.13 6.00 -1.82
N PRO A 360 -1.53 6.55 -2.99
CA PRO A 360 -0.84 7.69 -3.61
C PRO A 360 -0.89 8.98 -2.78
N THR A 361 -1.90 9.16 -1.93
CA THR A 361 -2.03 10.32 -1.03
C THR A 361 -1.36 10.12 0.34
N GLY A 362 -0.80 8.94 0.60
CA GLY A 362 -0.42 8.52 1.95
C GLY A 362 -1.63 8.37 2.88
N ILE A 363 -1.44 7.71 4.03
CA ILE A 363 -2.45 7.68 5.09
C ILE A 363 -2.23 8.90 5.98
N PRO A 364 -3.22 9.81 6.14
CA PRO A 364 -3.01 11.10 6.76
C PRO A 364 -2.60 10.99 8.24
N HIS A 365 -1.67 11.85 8.65
CA HIS A 365 -1.30 12.12 10.03
C HIS A 365 -2.07 13.35 10.54
N TYR A 366 -2.03 13.58 11.84
CA TYR A 366 -2.70 14.73 12.47
C TYR A 366 -1.77 15.42 13.46
N LEU A 367 -1.67 16.74 13.34
CA LEU A 367 -0.81 17.56 14.19
C LEU A 367 -1.55 17.96 15.45
N ILE A 368 -0.99 17.63 16.64
CA ILE A 368 -1.66 17.84 17.93
C ILE A 368 -1.29 19.14 18.65
N GLN A 369 -0.30 19.88 18.14
CA GLN A 369 0.10 21.21 18.63
C GLN A 369 0.66 22.04 17.49
N ASP A 370 0.74 23.37 17.67
CA ASP A 370 1.37 24.24 16.69
C ASP A 370 2.85 23.87 16.52
N ASP A 371 3.36 23.96 15.30
CA ASP A 371 4.77 23.73 14.97
C ASP A 371 5.27 24.76 13.95
N GLU A 372 6.58 24.84 13.83
CA GLU A 372 7.30 25.67 12.86
C GLU A 372 8.21 24.80 12.02
N TYR A 373 8.24 25.07 10.71
CA TYR A 373 9.16 24.42 9.79
C TYR A 373 9.65 25.45 8.74
N ASN A 374 10.95 25.70 8.74
CA ASN A 374 11.63 26.62 7.81
C ASN A 374 10.98 28.02 7.73
N GLY A 375 10.57 28.58 8.88
CA GLY A 375 9.92 29.90 8.97
C GLY A 375 8.44 29.90 8.64
N TYR A 376 7.84 28.74 8.38
CA TYR A 376 6.40 28.58 8.19
C TYR A 376 5.72 28.08 9.45
N HIS A 377 4.57 28.64 9.76
CA HIS A 377 3.70 28.16 10.81
C HIS A 377 2.82 27.01 10.31
N ILE A 378 2.82 25.89 11.03
CA ILE A 378 1.91 24.76 10.82
C ILE A 378 0.95 24.70 12.00
N PRO A 379 -0.33 25.08 11.83
CA PRO A 379 -1.25 25.17 12.94
C PRO A 379 -1.65 23.78 13.48
N LYS A 380 -1.84 23.69 14.80
CA LYS A 380 -2.49 22.55 15.45
C LYS A 380 -3.80 22.20 14.74
N GLY A 381 -4.06 20.92 14.57
CA GLY A 381 -5.27 20.45 13.90
C GLY A 381 -5.09 20.27 12.39
N SER A 382 -3.92 20.54 11.84
CA SER A 382 -3.61 20.24 10.45
C SER A 382 -3.57 18.73 10.19
N THR A 383 -4.20 18.33 9.10
CA THR A 383 -4.11 16.97 8.55
C THR A 383 -2.91 16.93 7.61
N MET A 384 -1.93 16.08 7.88
CA MET A 384 -0.66 16.01 7.16
C MET A 384 -0.66 14.84 6.19
N HIS A 385 -0.38 15.09 4.94
CA HIS A 385 -0.37 14.09 3.87
C HIS A 385 1.03 13.95 3.27
N PRO A 386 1.77 12.86 3.52
CA PRO A 386 2.94 12.52 2.72
C PRO A 386 2.45 12.05 1.35
N LEU A 387 2.52 12.93 0.35
CA LEU A 387 1.99 12.68 -0.98
C LEU A 387 2.89 11.70 -1.74
N GLU A 388 2.66 10.40 -1.54
CA GLU A 388 3.52 9.35 -2.09
C GLU A 388 3.60 9.39 -3.61
N TRP A 389 2.50 9.78 -4.28
CA TRP A 389 2.51 9.99 -5.73
C TRP A 389 3.59 10.97 -6.18
N ALA A 390 3.78 12.08 -5.47
CA ALA A 390 4.81 13.07 -5.79
C ALA A 390 6.19 12.61 -5.30
N ILE A 391 6.29 12.06 -4.09
CA ILE A 391 7.55 11.57 -3.50
C ILE A 391 8.18 10.49 -4.39
N SER A 392 7.39 9.55 -4.89
CA SER A 392 7.86 8.48 -5.78
C SER A 392 8.19 8.97 -7.21
N ARG A 393 8.00 10.26 -7.48
CA ARG A 393 8.28 10.94 -8.76
C ARG A 393 9.31 12.04 -8.65
N ASP A 394 10.06 12.09 -7.58
CA ASP A 394 11.19 13.00 -7.43
C ASP A 394 12.20 12.76 -8.56
N PRO A 395 12.41 13.73 -9.47
CA PRO A 395 13.27 13.53 -10.64
C PRO A 395 14.77 13.40 -10.30
N GLU A 396 15.20 13.89 -9.13
CA GLU A 396 16.58 13.73 -8.67
C GLU A 396 16.85 12.28 -8.25
N MET A 397 15.87 11.63 -7.62
CA MET A 397 15.97 10.23 -7.20
C MET A 397 15.55 9.27 -8.32
N PHE A 398 14.55 9.63 -9.11
CA PHE A 398 13.94 8.80 -10.15
C PHE A 398 13.91 9.54 -11.49
N PRO A 399 15.05 9.68 -12.22
CA PRO A 399 15.05 10.25 -13.56
C PRO A 399 14.03 9.54 -14.46
N ASP A 400 13.29 10.30 -15.27
CA ASP A 400 12.13 9.84 -16.04
C ASP A 400 11.11 9.08 -15.16
N PRO A 401 10.48 9.78 -14.20
CA PRO A 401 9.69 9.12 -13.16
C PRO A 401 8.38 8.51 -13.66
N GLU A 402 7.88 8.94 -14.82
CA GLU A 402 6.65 8.41 -15.41
C GLU A 402 6.88 7.09 -16.14
N ALA A 403 8.09 6.79 -16.57
CA ALA A 403 8.41 5.50 -17.17
C ALA A 403 8.51 4.40 -16.11
N PHE A 404 7.95 3.23 -16.42
CA PHE A 404 8.25 2.01 -15.69
C PHE A 404 9.62 1.49 -16.12
N ASN A 405 10.59 1.51 -15.22
CA ASN A 405 11.95 1.09 -15.52
C ASN A 405 12.60 0.36 -14.33
N PRO A 406 12.55 -0.97 -14.26
CA PRO A 406 13.15 -1.73 -13.17
C PRO A 406 14.70 -1.69 -13.16
N LEU A 407 15.34 -1.29 -14.27
CA LEU A 407 16.80 -1.23 -14.36
C LEU A 407 17.39 -0.20 -13.38
N ARG A 408 16.60 0.82 -13.02
CA ARG A 408 17.03 1.83 -12.05
C ARG A 408 17.43 1.27 -10.67
N TRP A 409 17.03 0.04 -10.39
CA TRP A 409 17.27 -0.61 -9.11
C TRP A 409 18.43 -1.61 -9.13
N VAL A 410 18.85 -2.09 -10.31
CA VAL A 410 19.84 -3.16 -10.45
C VAL A 410 21.03 -2.79 -11.34
N GLU A 411 20.99 -1.63 -12.00
CA GLU A 411 22.10 -1.17 -12.83
C GLU A 411 22.83 0.00 -12.16
N PRO A 412 24.17 -0.05 -12.05
CA PRO A 412 24.97 1.05 -11.52
C PRO A 412 24.74 2.36 -12.30
N GLY A 413 24.83 3.50 -11.60
CA GLY A 413 24.67 4.81 -12.20
C GLY A 413 23.30 5.46 -11.99
N TRP A 414 22.29 4.71 -11.59
CA TRP A 414 21.01 5.26 -11.14
C TRP A 414 21.08 5.72 -9.69
N PRO A 415 20.47 6.88 -9.32
CA PRO A 415 20.46 7.34 -7.92
C PRO A 415 19.82 6.36 -6.93
N SER A 416 18.90 5.51 -7.41
CA SER A 416 18.18 4.52 -6.62
C SER A 416 18.89 3.16 -6.51
N TYR A 417 20.01 2.96 -7.23
CA TYR A 417 20.80 1.73 -7.18
C TYR A 417 21.48 1.55 -5.81
N GLN A 418 21.48 0.32 -5.32
CA GLN A 418 22.12 -0.06 -4.05
C GLN A 418 22.72 -1.47 -4.13
N GLU A 419 23.81 -1.69 -3.41
CA GLU A 419 24.51 -2.97 -3.26
C GLU A 419 24.49 -3.45 -1.81
N PRO A 420 24.66 -4.79 -1.57
CA PRO A 420 24.79 -5.86 -2.55
C PRO A 420 23.44 -6.30 -3.14
N LEU A 421 23.44 -6.77 -4.38
CA LEU A 421 22.21 -7.24 -5.06
C LEU A 421 21.58 -8.49 -4.42
N THR A 422 22.24 -9.15 -3.48
CA THR A 422 21.62 -10.19 -2.64
C THR A 422 20.65 -9.63 -1.60
N GLN A 423 20.77 -8.35 -1.24
CA GLN A 423 19.91 -7.65 -0.30
C GLN A 423 19.04 -6.60 -0.99
N PHE A 424 19.58 -5.90 -1.99
CA PHE A 424 18.89 -4.85 -2.72
C PHE A 424 18.52 -5.31 -4.15
N PRO A 425 17.51 -4.70 -4.76
CA PRO A 425 16.56 -3.78 -4.15
C PRO A 425 15.62 -4.46 -3.14
N THR A 426 15.08 -3.67 -2.22
CA THR A 426 14.07 -4.11 -1.24
C THR A 426 12.94 -3.10 -1.15
N ILE A 427 11.73 -3.58 -0.87
CA ILE A 427 10.60 -2.70 -0.55
C ILE A 427 10.56 -2.32 0.93
N ILE A 428 11.28 -3.04 1.79
CA ILE A 428 11.31 -2.79 3.23
C ILE A 428 11.87 -1.38 3.50
N ASN A 429 11.21 -0.65 4.40
CA ASN A 429 11.53 0.73 4.77
C ASN A 429 11.44 1.75 3.61
N SER A 430 10.74 1.41 2.54
CA SER A 430 10.47 2.38 1.48
C SER A 430 9.37 3.37 1.87
N THR A 431 9.35 4.53 1.21
CA THR A 431 8.40 5.63 1.48
C THR A 431 6.94 5.20 1.35
N GLN A 432 6.65 4.23 0.48
CA GLN A 432 5.31 3.67 0.27
C GLN A 432 4.71 3.03 1.52
N PHE A 433 5.55 2.65 2.49
CA PHE A 433 5.10 2.11 3.78
C PHE A 433 4.92 3.19 4.86
N GLY A 434 5.06 4.46 4.50
CA GLY A 434 4.84 5.60 5.40
C GLY A 434 6.00 5.86 6.37
N TYR A 435 5.74 6.70 7.38
CA TYR A 435 6.77 7.35 8.16
C TYR A 435 6.63 7.16 9.67
N GLY A 436 7.75 7.15 10.35
CA GLY A 436 7.88 7.24 11.80
C GLY A 436 7.06 6.18 12.55
N ARG A 437 6.33 6.61 13.57
CA ARG A 437 5.53 5.70 14.42
C ARG A 437 4.31 5.09 13.71
N ARG A 438 4.03 5.51 12.48
CA ARG A 438 2.91 5.05 11.65
C ARG A 438 3.34 4.21 10.45
N THR A 439 4.64 3.93 10.32
CA THR A 439 5.16 3.02 9.30
C THR A 439 4.39 1.69 9.31
N CYS A 440 4.08 1.18 8.13
CA CYS A 440 3.35 -0.07 7.96
C CYS A 440 4.07 -1.22 8.66
N GLN A 441 3.33 -2.06 9.38
CA GLN A 441 3.89 -3.21 10.07
C GLN A 441 3.93 -4.47 9.19
N GLY A 442 3.10 -4.52 8.14
CA GLY A 442 3.01 -5.65 7.23
C GLY A 442 4.03 -5.64 6.09
N GLN A 443 5.14 -4.89 6.19
CA GLN A 443 6.12 -4.79 5.10
C GLN A 443 6.70 -6.14 4.71
N THR A 444 7.05 -6.98 5.69
CA THR A 444 7.65 -8.29 5.44
C THR A 444 6.66 -9.27 4.82
N VAL A 445 5.39 -9.22 5.24
CA VAL A 445 4.30 -9.98 4.61
C VAL A 445 4.12 -9.54 3.16
N THR A 446 4.08 -8.21 2.92
CA THR A 446 3.93 -7.66 1.56
C THR A 446 5.09 -8.07 0.66
N ASP A 447 6.32 -8.02 1.17
CA ASP A 447 7.52 -8.38 0.42
C ASP A 447 7.53 -9.87 0.04
N GLU A 448 7.08 -10.73 0.96
CA GLU A 448 6.94 -12.17 0.71
C GLU A 448 5.84 -12.48 -0.30
N ASP A 449 4.64 -11.93 -0.08
CA ASP A 449 3.49 -12.18 -0.94
C ASP A 449 3.74 -11.72 -2.38
N LEU A 450 4.41 -10.56 -2.56
CA LEU A 450 4.76 -10.05 -3.89
C LEU A 450 5.85 -10.87 -4.55
N LEU A 451 6.87 -11.32 -3.80
CA LEU A 451 7.92 -12.17 -4.33
C LEU A 451 7.33 -13.48 -4.89
N ILE A 452 6.52 -14.15 -4.07
CA ILE A 452 5.91 -15.43 -4.45
C ILE A 452 4.83 -15.23 -5.51
N GLY A 453 3.93 -14.26 -5.32
CA GLY A 453 2.81 -14.04 -6.23
C GLY A 453 3.26 -13.59 -7.62
N ILE A 454 4.02 -12.50 -7.72
CA ILE A 454 4.52 -11.98 -9.00
C ILE A 454 5.52 -12.96 -9.62
N GLY A 455 6.42 -13.54 -8.81
CA GLY A 455 7.39 -14.52 -9.28
C GLY A 455 6.72 -15.75 -9.89
N SER A 456 5.65 -16.26 -9.26
CA SER A 456 4.90 -17.42 -9.76
C SER A 456 4.14 -17.11 -11.05
N VAL A 457 3.51 -15.94 -11.14
CA VAL A 457 2.82 -15.49 -12.37
C VAL A 457 3.83 -15.36 -13.51
N ALA A 458 4.96 -14.70 -13.29
CA ALA A 458 6.00 -14.54 -14.31
C ALA A 458 6.69 -15.87 -14.68
N TRP A 459 6.83 -16.80 -13.72
CA TRP A 459 7.40 -18.11 -14.01
C TRP A 459 6.52 -18.95 -14.94
N LEU A 460 5.21 -18.82 -14.82
CA LEU A 460 4.25 -19.61 -15.62
C LEU A 460 3.83 -18.93 -16.91
N PHE A 461 3.67 -17.60 -16.93
CA PHE A 461 2.98 -16.91 -18.02
C PHE A 461 3.87 -15.96 -18.83
N ASN A 462 3.60 -15.90 -20.14
CA ASN A 462 3.82 -14.72 -20.95
C ASN A 462 2.64 -13.77 -20.76
N ILE A 463 2.92 -12.47 -20.65
CA ILE A 463 1.93 -11.40 -20.56
C ILE A 463 1.98 -10.62 -21.86
N GLU A 464 0.88 -10.62 -22.61
CA GLU A 464 0.81 -10.02 -23.93
C GLU A 464 -0.35 -9.02 -23.99
N ARG A 465 -0.17 -7.99 -24.80
CA ARG A 465 -1.23 -7.01 -25.06
C ARG A 465 -2.38 -7.66 -25.81
N SER A 466 -3.63 -7.32 -25.44
CA SER A 466 -4.80 -7.75 -26.21
C SER A 466 -4.86 -7.04 -27.57
N ALA A 467 -5.18 -7.78 -28.61
CA ALA A 467 -5.39 -7.21 -29.96
C ALA A 467 -6.58 -6.22 -30.01
N GLU A 468 -7.51 -6.31 -29.05
CA GLU A 468 -8.66 -5.40 -28.92
C GLU A 468 -8.32 -4.07 -28.22
N ASP A 469 -7.13 -3.95 -27.64
CA ASP A 469 -6.70 -2.73 -26.96
C ASP A 469 -6.11 -1.73 -27.96
N VAL A 470 -7.00 -0.91 -28.52
CA VAL A 470 -6.67 0.13 -29.53
C VAL A 470 -6.20 1.43 -28.87
N SER A 471 -6.16 1.51 -27.54
CA SER A 471 -6.03 2.78 -26.79
C SER A 471 -4.61 3.37 -26.76
N ILE A 472 -3.57 2.62 -27.15
CA ILE A 472 -2.17 3.10 -27.18
C ILE A 472 -1.50 2.64 -28.50
N PRO A 473 -0.72 3.51 -29.18
CA PRO A 473 0.03 3.15 -30.38
C PRO A 473 0.90 1.91 -30.14
N SER A 474 0.93 0.99 -31.10
CA SER A 474 1.76 -0.21 -30.97
C SER A 474 3.24 0.18 -30.87
N ALA A 475 4.02 -0.58 -30.11
CA ALA A 475 5.48 -0.35 -29.96
C ALA A 475 6.27 -0.39 -31.29
N THR A 476 5.64 -0.79 -32.38
CA THR A 476 6.20 -0.70 -33.74
C THR A 476 6.26 0.73 -34.28
N GLU A 477 5.46 1.66 -33.72
CA GLU A 477 5.57 3.08 -34.06
C GLU A 477 6.62 3.82 -33.21
N THR A 478 7.11 3.21 -32.14
CA THR A 478 8.24 3.67 -31.35
C THR A 478 9.57 3.14 -31.92
N LYS A 479 9.80 3.34 -33.22
CA LYS A 479 11.14 3.13 -33.82
C LYS A 479 12.23 3.92 -33.09
N ASP A 480 11.86 4.94 -32.35
CA ASP A 480 12.79 5.78 -31.57
C ASP A 480 13.20 5.19 -30.21
N ILE A 481 12.45 4.22 -29.66
CA ILE A 481 12.85 3.54 -28.40
C ILE A 481 14.05 2.61 -28.64
N LYS A 482 14.22 2.05 -29.83
CA LYS A 482 15.41 1.23 -30.16
C LYS A 482 16.72 2.02 -30.18
N HIS A 483 16.66 3.34 -30.36
CA HIS A 483 17.87 4.18 -30.29
C HIS A 483 18.31 4.53 -28.86
N THR A 484 17.41 4.39 -27.87
CA THR A 484 17.75 4.67 -26.46
C THR A 484 18.32 3.44 -25.75
N ILE A 485 18.10 2.23 -26.27
CA ILE A 485 18.72 0.98 -25.80
C ILE A 485 20.19 0.85 -26.30
N GLY A 486 20.64 1.73 -27.19
CA GLY A 486 22.05 1.88 -27.60
C GLY A 486 22.98 2.43 -26.53
N MET A 487 22.56 2.51 -25.28
CA MET A 487 23.42 2.81 -24.16
C MET A 487 24.21 1.58 -23.76
N ASN A 488 25.46 1.55 -24.24
CA ASN A 488 26.54 0.71 -23.75
C ASN A 488 26.31 -0.80 -23.74
N GLU A 489 26.39 -1.42 -24.90
CA GLU A 489 26.80 -2.83 -25.03
C GLU A 489 28.15 -3.16 -24.36
N LYS A 490 28.82 -2.17 -23.76
CA LYS A 490 30.08 -2.31 -23.04
C LYS A 490 29.95 -2.42 -21.51
N ALA A 491 28.76 -2.34 -20.94
CA ALA A 491 28.53 -2.46 -19.50
C ALA A 491 27.68 -3.67 -19.09
N SER A 492 27.43 -4.63 -19.98
CA SER A 492 26.90 -5.93 -19.58
C SER A 492 28.02 -6.74 -18.94
N LEU A 493 27.95 -6.88 -17.60
CA LEU A 493 28.79 -7.88 -16.92
C LEU A 493 28.54 -9.23 -17.56
N SER A 494 29.61 -9.93 -17.95
CA SER A 494 29.52 -11.28 -18.50
C SER A 494 28.94 -12.22 -17.44
N ALA A 495 28.32 -13.32 -17.89
CA ALA A 495 27.80 -14.35 -16.98
C ALA A 495 28.89 -14.91 -16.06
N GLU A 496 30.17 -14.78 -16.42
CA GLU A 496 31.32 -15.17 -15.59
C GLU A 496 31.59 -14.18 -14.45
N GLU A 497 31.42 -12.87 -14.64
CA GLU A 497 31.56 -11.86 -13.60
C GLU A 497 30.42 -11.92 -12.57
N LEU A 498 29.21 -12.25 -12.99
CA LEU A 498 28.08 -12.55 -12.09
C LEU A 498 28.34 -13.82 -11.25
N ASN A 499 29.00 -14.83 -11.81
CA ASN A 499 29.36 -16.06 -11.09
C ASN A 499 30.57 -15.89 -10.17
N ALA A 500 31.49 -14.97 -10.45
CA ALA A 500 32.64 -14.68 -9.59
C ALA A 500 32.23 -14.05 -8.24
N GLY A 501 31.15 -13.25 -8.21
CA GLY A 501 30.58 -12.68 -6.97
C GLY A 501 29.96 -13.71 -6.03
N VAL A 502 29.60 -14.89 -6.53
CA VAL A 502 28.93 -15.96 -5.74
C VAL A 502 29.92 -16.81 -4.92
N LYS A 503 31.24 -16.71 -5.20
CA LYS A 503 32.26 -17.49 -4.49
C LYS A 503 32.88 -16.82 -3.26
N ALA A 504 32.42 -15.64 -2.86
CA ALA A 504 32.81 -15.01 -1.59
C ALA A 504 32.17 -15.77 -0.42
N LYS A 505 32.99 -16.17 0.54
CA LYS A 505 32.66 -16.95 1.76
C LYS A 505 31.24 -16.82 2.25
N GLN A 506 30.52 -17.93 2.36
CA GLN A 506 29.25 -17.97 3.07
C GLN A 506 29.45 -17.51 4.52
N PRO A 507 28.71 -16.49 4.99
CA PRO A 507 28.76 -16.07 6.39
C PRO A 507 28.28 -17.23 7.31
N THR A 508 28.90 -17.35 8.48
CA THR A 508 28.51 -18.34 9.50
C THR A 508 27.07 -18.07 9.98
N MET A 509 26.49 -19.06 10.65
CA MET A 509 25.11 -18.95 11.17
C MET A 509 24.98 -17.82 12.19
N GLU A 510 26.04 -17.47 12.92
CA GLU A 510 26.11 -16.32 13.84
C GLU A 510 26.12 -14.97 13.10
N ASP A 511 26.89 -14.85 12.01
CA ASP A 511 26.90 -13.64 11.18
C ASP A 511 25.52 -13.37 10.55
N LYS A 512 24.81 -14.45 10.17
CA LYS A 512 23.42 -14.37 9.66
C LYS A 512 22.40 -13.95 10.72
N ILE A 513 22.65 -14.25 11.99
CA ILE A 513 21.79 -13.88 13.11
C ILE A 513 22.04 -12.41 13.50
N LEU A 514 23.28 -11.97 13.57
CA LEU A 514 23.65 -10.61 14.00
C LEU A 514 23.30 -9.54 12.96
N SER A 515 23.46 -9.79 11.67
CA SER A 515 23.08 -8.86 10.61
C SER A 515 21.55 -8.67 10.46
N LYS A 516 20.75 -9.61 10.97
CA LYS A 516 19.29 -9.63 10.86
C LYS A 516 18.57 -8.77 11.91
N TYR A 517 19.26 -8.28 12.94
CA TYR A 517 18.60 -7.68 14.13
C TYR A 517 18.99 -6.25 14.46
N SER A 518 19.69 -5.52 13.59
CA SER A 518 19.99 -4.11 13.80
C SER A 518 18.81 -3.23 13.37
N TYR A 519 17.88 -3.00 14.30
CA TYR A 519 16.87 -1.95 14.17
C TYR A 519 17.40 -0.64 14.79
N PRO A 520 17.20 0.53 14.15
CA PRO A 520 17.51 1.82 14.79
C PRO A 520 16.56 2.03 15.98
N GLY A 521 17.06 1.89 17.19
CA GLY A 521 16.28 2.19 18.39
C GLY A 521 16.52 1.30 19.61
N SER A 522 17.39 0.30 19.56
CA SER A 522 17.77 -0.52 20.73
C SER A 522 19.26 -0.40 21.00
N ALA A 523 19.63 0.25 22.09
CA ALA A 523 20.93 0.47 22.72
C ALA A 523 21.98 1.23 21.89
N PRO A 524 22.84 2.05 22.51
CA PRO A 524 23.84 2.82 21.80
C PRO A 524 24.87 1.87 21.16
N ALA A 525 25.02 1.99 19.83
CA ALA A 525 26.11 1.39 19.12
C ALA A 525 27.43 1.98 19.61
N ASP A 526 28.47 1.19 19.67
CA ASP A 526 29.80 1.62 20.07
C ASP A 526 30.25 2.82 19.23
N LYS A 527 30.88 3.78 19.86
CA LYS A 527 31.31 5.05 19.25
C LYS A 527 32.18 4.84 18.00
N LEU A 528 32.87 3.70 17.93
CA LEU A 528 33.72 3.31 16.79
C LEU A 528 32.90 2.98 15.53
N GLU A 529 31.74 2.38 15.70
CA GLU A 529 30.83 2.03 14.58
C GLU A 529 30.09 3.25 14.06
N GLN A 530 29.75 4.20 14.95
CA GLN A 530 29.19 5.50 14.57
C GLN A 530 30.17 6.37 13.81
N ASP A 531 31.45 6.35 14.21
CA ASP A 531 32.53 7.11 13.54
C ASP A 531 32.85 6.52 12.15
N GLN A 532 32.79 5.19 11.99
CA GLN A 532 32.95 4.52 10.70
C GLN A 532 31.77 4.79 9.75
N LEU A 533 30.54 4.79 10.27
CA LEU A 533 29.35 5.12 9.49
C LEU A 533 29.35 6.59 9.04
N ALA A 534 29.78 7.49 9.92
CA ALA A 534 29.93 8.90 9.60
C ALA A 534 31.02 9.16 8.55
N GLN A 535 32.12 8.42 8.60
CA GLN A 535 33.18 8.50 7.58
C GLN A 535 32.70 7.97 6.22
N GLN A 536 31.99 6.86 6.17
CA GLN A 536 31.42 6.32 4.93
C GLN A 536 30.39 7.29 4.31
N GLN A 537 29.54 7.89 5.13
CA GLN A 537 28.58 8.91 4.67
C GLN A 537 29.25 10.20 4.20
N ALA A 538 30.39 10.58 4.82
CA ALA A 538 31.18 11.74 4.40
C ALA A 538 31.94 11.48 3.09
N GLU A 539 32.40 10.24 2.86
CA GLU A 539 33.04 9.87 1.59
C GLU A 539 32.01 9.74 0.44
N GLN A 540 30.79 9.26 0.71
CA GLN A 540 29.72 9.27 -0.29
C GLN A 540 29.28 10.68 -0.68
N LYS A 541 29.27 11.63 0.27
CA LYS A 541 28.99 13.06 -0.02
C LYS A 541 30.09 13.75 -0.80
N LYS A 542 31.34 13.26 -0.80
CA LYS A 542 32.46 13.85 -1.55
C LYS A 542 32.52 13.38 -3.00
N LYS A 543 31.87 12.29 -3.39
CA LYS A 543 31.70 11.92 -4.80
C LYS A 543 30.61 12.79 -5.40
N LYS A 544 30.98 13.92 -6.03
CA LYS A 544 30.07 14.68 -6.89
C LYS A 544 29.52 13.71 -7.92
N PRO A 545 28.18 13.64 -8.08
CA PRO A 545 27.60 12.90 -9.19
C PRO A 545 28.13 13.53 -10.49
N THR A 546 28.79 12.73 -11.32
CA THR A 546 29.02 13.08 -12.71
C THR A 546 27.62 13.26 -13.32
N LYS A 547 27.32 14.47 -13.83
CA LYS A 547 26.09 14.72 -14.58
C LYS A 547 25.92 13.61 -15.59
N PRO A 548 24.78 12.91 -15.62
CA PRO A 548 24.46 12.02 -16.71
C PRO A 548 24.52 12.84 -18.00
N THR A 549 25.23 12.34 -19.02
CA THR A 549 25.06 12.82 -20.38
C THR A 549 23.58 12.77 -20.71
N GLU A 550 23.00 13.88 -21.18
CA GLU A 550 21.57 14.00 -21.47
C GLU A 550 21.08 12.73 -22.18
N PRO A 551 20.06 12.06 -21.65
CA PRO A 551 19.45 10.94 -22.34
C PRO A 551 18.88 11.45 -23.66
N ALA A 552 19.16 10.73 -24.76
CA ALA A 552 18.59 10.99 -26.06
C ALA A 552 17.05 10.69 -26.12
N TYR A 553 16.37 10.70 -24.99
CA TYR A 553 14.95 10.48 -24.83
C TYR A 553 14.22 11.82 -24.81
N LYS A 554 13.35 12.04 -25.81
CA LYS A 554 12.33 13.08 -25.73
C LYS A 554 11.22 12.55 -24.80
N PRO A 555 10.90 13.25 -23.70
CA PRO A 555 9.74 12.89 -22.89
C PRO A 555 8.50 12.81 -23.80
N LEU A 556 7.68 11.78 -23.61
CA LEU A 556 6.34 11.76 -24.18
C LEU A 556 5.62 13.02 -23.70
N GLU A 557 5.35 13.97 -24.61
CA GLU A 557 4.49 15.10 -24.32
C GLU A 557 3.09 14.55 -24.03
N TRP A 558 2.74 14.47 -22.77
CA TRP A 558 1.39 14.15 -22.31
C TRP A 558 0.50 15.35 -22.68
N GLY A 559 -0.19 15.23 -23.82
CA GLY A 559 -1.28 16.17 -24.15
C GLY A 559 -2.36 16.13 -23.07
N ASP A 560 -3.22 17.12 -23.06
CA ASP A 560 -4.32 17.29 -22.12
C ASP A 560 -5.06 15.98 -21.87
N ILE A 561 -4.89 15.42 -20.66
CA ILE A 561 -5.44 14.13 -20.20
C ILE A 561 -6.98 14.13 -20.26
N SER A 562 -7.62 15.30 -20.26
CA SER A 562 -9.09 15.46 -20.29
C SER A 562 -9.73 15.04 -21.63
N GLN A 563 -8.94 14.89 -22.69
CA GLN A 563 -9.45 14.65 -24.05
C GLN A 563 -9.00 13.31 -24.65
N LYS A 564 -8.23 12.47 -23.94
CA LYS A 564 -7.80 11.14 -24.44
C LYS A 564 -8.78 10.05 -24.04
N PRO A 565 -8.96 9.02 -24.88
CA PRO A 565 -9.66 7.80 -24.48
C PRO A 565 -9.00 7.23 -23.23
N ALA A 566 -9.78 6.59 -22.35
CA ALA A 566 -9.35 6.07 -21.06
C ALA A 566 -7.96 5.43 -21.14
N ASP A 567 -6.98 6.03 -20.48
CA ASP A 567 -5.62 5.52 -20.41
C ASP A 567 -5.56 4.50 -19.27
N PRO A 568 -5.44 3.20 -19.54
CA PRO A 568 -5.42 2.17 -18.50
C PRO A 568 -4.29 2.39 -17.48
N THR A 569 -3.24 3.11 -17.87
CA THR A 569 -2.13 3.43 -16.95
C THR A 569 -2.52 4.48 -15.89
N LEU A 570 -3.61 5.23 -16.11
CA LEU A 570 -4.15 6.26 -15.22
C LEU A 570 -5.57 5.96 -14.72
N ASP A 571 -6.17 4.85 -15.13
CA ASP A 571 -7.51 4.47 -14.71
C ASP A 571 -7.43 3.67 -13.39
N TYR A 572 -7.70 4.37 -12.28
CA TYR A 572 -7.57 3.83 -10.94
C TYR A 572 -8.87 3.92 -10.15
N SER A 573 -9.02 3.02 -9.16
CA SER A 573 -10.10 3.11 -8.19
C SER A 573 -10.02 4.42 -7.40
N ILE A 574 -11.17 4.98 -7.06
CA ILE A 574 -11.30 6.29 -6.39
C ILE A 574 -11.21 6.21 -4.86
N LEU A 575 -10.99 5.02 -4.29
CA LEU A 575 -10.88 4.81 -2.85
C LEU A 575 -9.47 5.09 -2.34
N LEU A 576 -9.27 4.99 -1.03
CA LEU A 576 -7.98 5.19 -0.37
C LEU A 576 -6.86 4.32 -0.97
N ILE A 577 -7.19 3.09 -1.39
CA ILE A 577 -6.28 2.22 -2.12
C ILE A 577 -6.53 2.41 -3.61
N ALA A 578 -5.51 2.92 -4.30
CA ALA A 578 -5.51 3.06 -5.75
C ALA A 578 -4.99 1.76 -6.39
N LYS A 579 -5.80 1.14 -7.22
CA LYS A 579 -5.42 -0.02 -8.02
C LYS A 579 -5.95 0.13 -9.44
N PRO A 580 -5.27 -0.44 -10.45
CA PRO A 580 -5.76 -0.39 -11.82
C PRO A 580 -7.19 -0.89 -11.92
N ILE A 581 -8.03 -0.20 -12.67
CA ILE A 581 -9.32 -0.74 -13.07
C ILE A 581 -9.05 -1.92 -14.00
N PRO A 582 -9.83 -3.02 -13.95
CA PRO A 582 -9.60 -4.17 -14.81
C PRO A 582 -9.49 -3.78 -16.28
N PHE A 583 -8.41 -4.23 -16.92
CA PHE A 583 -8.07 -3.99 -18.31
C PHE A 583 -7.87 -5.32 -19.05
N LYS A 584 -7.92 -5.30 -20.38
CA LYS A 584 -7.76 -6.51 -21.20
C LYS A 584 -6.30 -6.74 -21.56
N PHE A 585 -5.83 -7.95 -21.35
CA PHE A 585 -4.53 -8.47 -21.78
C PHE A 585 -4.62 -9.99 -21.91
N GLN A 586 -3.56 -10.65 -22.39
CA GLN A 586 -3.52 -12.10 -22.55
C GLN A 586 -2.47 -12.71 -21.61
N LEU A 587 -2.90 -13.76 -20.89
CA LEU A 587 -2.03 -14.65 -20.15
C LEU A 587 -1.88 -15.95 -20.94
N LYS A 588 -0.67 -16.26 -21.38
CA LYS A 588 -0.37 -17.50 -22.10
C LYS A 588 0.67 -18.30 -21.31
N PRO A 589 0.44 -19.58 -20.99
CA PRO A 589 1.48 -20.40 -20.40
C PRO A 589 2.75 -20.33 -21.26
N ARG A 590 3.91 -20.24 -20.63
CA ARG A 590 5.22 -20.21 -21.33
C ARG A 590 5.49 -21.52 -22.04
N ASP A 591 5.06 -22.65 -21.43
CA ASP A 591 5.12 -23.99 -22.04
C ASP A 591 4.13 -24.94 -21.34
N ALA A 592 3.82 -26.05 -22.02
CA ALA A 592 2.87 -27.05 -21.54
C ALA A 592 3.39 -27.83 -20.31
N ALA A 593 4.70 -27.96 -20.14
CA ALA A 593 5.28 -28.70 -19.01
C ALA A 593 5.04 -27.95 -17.68
N ARG A 594 5.20 -26.61 -17.70
CA ARG A 594 4.90 -25.74 -16.55
C ARG A 594 3.42 -25.76 -16.21
N GLU A 595 2.54 -25.69 -17.20
CA GLU A 595 1.09 -25.78 -16.99
C GLU A 595 0.72 -27.11 -16.33
N GLN A 596 1.18 -28.24 -16.88
CA GLN A 596 0.91 -29.57 -16.33
C GLN A 596 1.43 -29.71 -14.90
N MET A 597 2.62 -29.20 -14.61
CA MET A 597 3.20 -29.21 -13.28
C MET A 597 2.33 -28.43 -12.28
N VAL A 598 1.90 -27.22 -12.62
CA VAL A 598 1.05 -26.40 -11.72
C VAL A 598 -0.27 -27.10 -11.44
N ARG A 599 -0.90 -27.68 -12.46
CA ARG A 599 -2.14 -28.46 -12.29
C ARG A 599 -1.93 -29.69 -11.39
N ALA A 600 -0.81 -30.39 -11.54
CA ALA A 600 -0.46 -31.53 -10.70
C ALA A 600 -0.20 -31.11 -9.24
N LEU A 601 0.55 -30.03 -9.00
CA LEU A 601 0.81 -29.48 -7.66
C LEU A 601 -0.47 -29.01 -6.96
N TYR A 602 -1.43 -28.47 -7.72
CA TYR A 602 -2.72 -28.07 -7.16
C TYR A 602 -3.58 -29.31 -6.83
N ALA A 603 -3.66 -30.30 -7.75
CA ALA A 603 -4.39 -31.54 -7.52
C ALA A 603 -3.87 -32.30 -6.29
N GLU A 604 -2.55 -32.40 -6.13
CA GLU A 604 -1.92 -32.98 -4.93
C GLU A 604 -2.36 -32.24 -3.65
N GLY A 605 -2.40 -30.88 -3.68
CA GLY A 605 -2.87 -30.09 -2.55
C GLY A 605 -4.35 -30.32 -2.23
N VAL A 606 -5.20 -30.50 -3.25
CA VAL A 606 -6.63 -30.84 -3.08
C VAL A 606 -6.77 -32.20 -2.39
N GLU A 607 -6.02 -33.21 -2.84
CA GLU A 607 -6.03 -34.55 -2.23
C GLU A 607 -5.56 -34.53 -0.77
N LYS A 608 -4.62 -33.65 -0.43
CA LYS A 608 -4.14 -33.45 0.95
C LYS A 608 -5.10 -32.64 1.82
N GLY A 609 -6.13 -32.03 1.24
CA GLY A 609 -7.06 -31.14 1.95
C GLY A 609 -6.48 -29.75 2.22
N ASP A 610 -5.41 -29.35 1.51
CA ASP A 610 -4.77 -28.04 1.65
C ASP A 610 -5.67 -26.89 1.16
N PHE A 611 -6.62 -27.18 0.28
CA PHE A 611 -7.55 -26.22 -0.34
C PHE A 611 -9.01 -26.56 0.00
N PRO A 612 -9.45 -26.34 1.24
CA PRO A 612 -10.84 -26.55 1.57
C PRO A 612 -11.71 -25.65 0.70
N GLU A 613 -12.86 -26.18 0.27
CA GLU A 613 -13.87 -25.34 -0.40
C GLU A 613 -14.25 -24.18 0.50
N THR A 614 -14.45 -23.01 -0.09
CA THR A 614 -14.94 -21.83 0.62
C THR A 614 -16.32 -22.16 1.18
N ARG A 615 -16.41 -22.52 2.46
CA ARG A 615 -17.69 -22.71 3.14
C ARG A 615 -18.34 -21.36 3.33
N GLU A 616 -19.62 -21.26 2.97
CA GLU A 616 -20.41 -20.09 3.35
C GLU A 616 -20.54 -20.09 4.89
N TYR A 617 -19.74 -19.25 5.57
CA TYR A 617 -19.79 -19.06 7.03
C TYR A 617 -21.11 -18.45 7.51
N TRP A 618 -21.95 -17.99 6.60
CA TRP A 618 -23.20 -17.34 6.88
C TRP A 618 -24.36 -18.22 6.41
N GLY A 619 -25.22 -18.58 7.33
CA GLY A 619 -26.47 -19.26 6.99
C GLY A 619 -27.33 -18.43 6.02
N PRO A 620 -28.29 -19.03 5.31
CA PRO A 620 -29.00 -18.46 4.17
C PRO A 620 -29.78 -17.17 4.43
N ASN A 621 -29.84 -16.67 5.67
CA ASN A 621 -30.66 -15.51 6.06
C ASN A 621 -29.92 -14.28 6.51
N GLN A 622 -28.59 -14.22 6.43
CA GLN A 622 -27.85 -12.99 6.74
C GLN A 622 -27.47 -12.25 5.46
N GLY A 623 -28.48 -11.52 4.94
CA GLY A 623 -28.35 -10.37 4.07
C GLY A 623 -27.21 -10.42 3.07
N ARG A 624 -27.29 -11.25 2.05
CA ARG A 624 -26.61 -10.98 0.78
C ARG A 624 -27.14 -9.64 0.26
N GLY A 625 -26.59 -8.54 0.76
CA GLY A 625 -26.63 -7.32 -0.02
C GLY A 625 -26.04 -7.67 -1.37
N LYS A 626 -26.80 -7.48 -2.46
CA LYS A 626 -26.26 -7.59 -3.82
C LYS A 626 -24.88 -6.93 -3.79
N PRO A 627 -23.83 -7.55 -4.38
CA PRO A 627 -22.53 -6.91 -4.44
C PRO A 627 -22.77 -5.50 -4.95
N VAL A 628 -22.35 -4.50 -4.18
CA VAL A 628 -22.39 -3.11 -4.64
C VAL A 628 -21.46 -3.12 -5.82
N GLY A 629 -22.04 -3.12 -7.02
CA GLY A 629 -21.33 -3.33 -8.25
C GLY A 629 -20.28 -2.25 -8.39
N TRP A 630 -19.04 -2.66 -8.46
CA TRP A 630 -17.90 -1.82 -8.82
C TRP A 630 -18.02 -1.23 -10.24
N SER A 631 -19.03 -1.69 -11.02
CA SER A 631 -19.33 -1.19 -12.36
C SER A 631 -20.03 0.18 -12.37
N LYS A 632 -20.26 0.83 -11.23
CA LYS A 632 -20.89 2.16 -11.14
C LYS A 632 -20.26 3.10 -10.12
N VAL A 633 -19.03 2.83 -9.69
CA VAL A 633 -18.28 3.78 -8.85
C VAL A 633 -16.91 4.04 -9.46
#